data_51e60d4ff4f8e9fc7513376733d3e2d9
#
_entry.id   51e60d4ff4f8e9fc7513376733d3e2d9
#
_cell.length_a   1.000
_cell.length_b   1.000
_cell.length_c   1.000
_cell.angle_alpha   90.00
_cell.angle_beta   90.00
_cell.angle_gamma   90.00
#
_symmetry.space_group_name_H-M   'P 1'
#
loop_
_entity.id
_entity.type
_entity.pdbx_description
1 polymer ?
#
loop_
_entity_poly.entity_id
_entity_poly.type
_entity_poly.pdbx_seq_one_letter_code
_entity_poly.pdbx_strand_id
1 'polypeptide(L)'
;MPGREFYSIIDGAFASMIILLSAVNEGIGAAFVGAFEDDKVSQILELPKHVKPVGIICLGYPAETPERPSRIDISKLVHFEKW
;
A
#
# COMPACT_ATOMS: atom_id res chain seq x y z
N MET A 1 -0.93 -16.63 -18.33
CA MET A 1 -0.36 -16.23 -17.01
C MET A 1 0.12 -14.79 -17.06
N PRO A 2 -0.16 -13.99 -16.03
CA PRO A 2 0.45 -12.67 -15.91
C PRO A 2 1.97 -12.77 -15.83
N GLY A 3 2.66 -11.74 -16.34
CA GLY A 3 4.13 -11.72 -16.35
C GLY A 3 4.74 -11.11 -15.09
N ARG A 4 6.05 -10.89 -15.14
CA ARG A 4 6.84 -10.31 -14.05
C ARG A 4 6.31 -9.00 -13.52
N GLU A 5 5.89 -8.12 -14.43
CA GLU A 5 5.40 -6.80 -14.07
C GLU A 5 4.21 -6.87 -13.13
N PHE A 6 3.28 -7.77 -13.43
CA PHE A 6 2.12 -8.00 -12.58
C PHE A 6 2.51 -8.49 -11.19
N TYR A 7 3.36 -9.52 -11.12
CA TYR A 7 3.77 -10.09 -9.83
C TYR A 7 4.66 -9.15 -9.02
N SER A 8 5.45 -8.32 -9.69
CA SER A 8 6.27 -7.35 -8.97
C SER A 8 5.41 -6.29 -8.27
N ILE A 9 4.29 -5.91 -8.87
CA ILE A 9 3.33 -5.00 -8.24
C ILE A 9 2.69 -5.66 -7.02
N ILE A 10 2.31 -6.94 -7.14
CA ILE A 10 1.75 -7.70 -6.02
C ILE A 10 2.77 -7.81 -4.88
N ASP A 11 4.03 -8.11 -5.19
CA ASP A 11 5.09 -8.18 -4.20
C ASP A 11 5.29 -6.84 -3.48
N GLY A 12 5.24 -5.75 -4.24
CA GLY A 12 5.31 -4.40 -3.69
C GLY A 12 4.15 -4.10 -2.74
N ALA A 13 2.95 -4.56 -3.09
CA ALA A 13 1.77 -4.39 -2.25
C ALA A 13 1.89 -5.20 -0.95
N PHE A 14 2.38 -6.44 -1.02
CA PHE A 14 2.61 -7.26 0.17
C PHE A 14 3.65 -6.63 1.09
N ALA A 15 4.76 -6.17 0.53
CA ALA A 15 5.80 -5.49 1.31
C ALA A 15 5.26 -4.23 1.97
N SER A 16 4.44 -3.47 1.25
CA SER A 16 3.82 -2.25 1.77
C SER A 16 2.93 -2.54 2.98
N MET A 17 2.14 -3.61 2.93
CA MET A 17 1.28 -3.99 4.05
C MET A 17 2.11 -4.33 5.29
N ILE A 18 3.22 -5.02 5.11
CA ILE A 18 4.13 -5.36 6.23
C ILE A 18 4.69 -4.09 6.85
N ILE A 19 5.08 -3.11 6.02
CA ILE A 19 5.58 -1.83 6.51
C ILE A 19 4.50 -1.09 7.32
N LEU A 20 3.26 -1.06 6.82
CA LEU A 20 2.15 -0.40 7.50
C LEU A 20 1.88 -1.05 8.86
N LEU A 21 1.86 -2.37 8.93
CA LEU A 21 1.65 -3.11 10.18
C LEU A 21 2.81 -2.92 11.16
N SER A 22 4.04 -2.89 10.65
CA SER A 22 5.23 -2.64 11.46
C SER A 22 5.18 -1.25 12.08
N ALA A 23 4.71 -0.26 11.31
CA ALA A 23 4.55 1.11 11.81
C ALA A 23 3.57 1.16 12.98
N VAL A 24 2.44 0.47 12.87
CA VAL A 24 1.46 0.37 13.97
C VAL A 24 2.12 -0.22 15.21
N ASN A 25 2.90 -1.28 15.04
CA ASN A 25 3.60 -1.93 16.15
C ASN A 25 4.60 -0.99 16.85
N GLU A 26 5.19 -0.07 16.10
CA GLU A 26 6.14 0.91 16.63
C GLU A 26 5.47 2.21 17.10
N GLY A 27 4.16 2.30 17.06
CA GLY A 27 3.43 3.52 17.43
C GLY A 27 3.56 4.66 16.44
N ILE A 28 3.88 4.35 15.19
CA ILE A 28 4.08 5.33 14.12
C ILE A 28 2.87 5.34 13.21
N GLY A 29 2.42 6.53 12.82
CA GLY A 29 1.37 6.67 11.82
C GLY A 29 1.92 6.42 10.43
N ALA A 30 1.12 5.78 9.57
CA ALA A 30 1.52 5.47 8.21
C ALA A 30 0.34 5.57 7.26
N ALA A 31 0.62 5.98 6.03
CA ALA A 31 -0.38 6.03 4.99
C ALA A 31 0.25 5.62 3.66
N PHE A 32 -0.49 4.85 2.88
CA PHE A 32 -0.07 4.45 1.53
C PHE A 32 -0.71 5.38 0.51
N VAL A 33 0.12 5.95 -0.36
CA VAL A 33 -0.33 6.81 -1.45
C VAL A 33 -0.07 6.09 -2.77
N GLY A 34 -1.15 5.77 -3.49
CA GLY A 34 -1.07 5.10 -4.78
C GLY A 34 -1.32 6.02 -5.97
N ALA A 35 -1.93 7.18 -5.74
CA ALA A 35 -2.25 8.15 -6.79
C ALA A 35 -1.20 9.24 -6.85
N PHE A 36 -0.25 9.11 -7.75
CA PHE A 36 0.82 10.09 -7.96
C PHE A 36 1.28 10.04 -9.42
N GLU A 37 2.04 11.03 -9.82
CA GLU A 37 2.60 11.05 -11.17
C GLU A 37 3.95 10.30 -11.18
N ASP A 38 3.96 9.12 -11.77
CA ASP A 38 5.12 8.23 -11.82
C ASP A 38 6.38 8.93 -12.35
N ASP A 39 6.23 9.72 -13.43
CA ASP A 39 7.36 10.41 -14.05
C ASP A 39 8.02 11.40 -13.11
N LYS A 40 7.24 12.14 -12.35
CA LYS A 40 7.76 13.11 -11.39
C LYS A 40 8.50 12.44 -10.25
N VAL A 41 7.94 11.38 -9.72
CA VAL A 41 8.58 10.59 -8.65
C VAL A 41 9.88 9.99 -9.15
N SER A 42 9.87 9.43 -10.37
CA SER A 42 11.05 8.83 -10.98
C SER A 42 12.16 9.88 -11.20
N GLN A 43 11.79 11.09 -11.57
CA GLN A 43 12.76 12.18 -11.75
C GLN A 43 13.37 12.62 -10.43
N ILE A 44 12.54 12.81 -9.40
CA ILE A 44 13.01 13.25 -8.09
C ILE A 44 13.98 12.25 -7.48
N LEU A 45 13.67 10.96 -7.63
CA LEU A 45 14.49 9.88 -7.06
C LEU A 45 15.57 9.38 -8.02
N GLU A 46 15.63 9.94 -9.22
CA GLU A 46 16.58 9.52 -10.27
C GLU A 46 16.52 8.02 -10.54
N LEU A 47 15.29 7.48 -10.63
CA LEU A 47 15.09 6.06 -10.89
C LEU A 47 15.50 5.72 -12.33
N PRO A 48 16.16 4.58 -12.52
CA PRO A 48 16.44 4.09 -13.88
C PRO A 48 15.13 3.71 -14.59
N LYS A 49 15.16 3.64 -15.92
CA LYS A 49 13.97 3.41 -16.74
C LYS A 49 13.25 2.10 -16.44
N HIS A 50 13.97 1.09 -15.99
CA HIS A 50 13.40 -0.22 -15.69
C HIS A 50 12.80 -0.33 -14.28
N VAL A 51 12.90 0.73 -13.49
CA VAL A 51 12.36 0.78 -12.12
C VAL A 51 11.14 1.67 -12.09
N LYS A 52 10.03 1.13 -11.63
CA LYS A 52 8.75 1.82 -11.55
C LYS A 52 8.30 1.97 -10.11
N PRO A 53 7.95 3.18 -9.65
CA PRO A 53 7.41 3.35 -8.31
C PRO A 53 6.02 2.72 -8.22
N VAL A 54 5.78 1.94 -7.18
CA VAL A 54 4.49 1.26 -6.94
C VAL A 54 3.62 2.07 -6.01
N GLY A 55 4.22 2.77 -5.07
CA GLY A 55 3.50 3.54 -4.08
C GLY A 55 4.46 4.37 -3.25
N ILE A 56 3.89 5.23 -2.44
CA ILE A 56 4.63 6.06 -1.49
C ILE A 56 4.05 5.80 -0.11
N ILE A 57 4.88 5.45 0.85
CA ILE A 57 4.45 5.28 2.23
C ILE A 57 4.96 6.48 3.02
N CYS A 58 4.02 7.23 3.60
CA CYS A 58 4.34 8.35 4.48
C CYS A 58 4.35 7.84 5.92
N LEU A 59 5.42 8.09 6.65
CA LEU A 59 5.59 7.66 8.02
C LEU A 59 5.81 8.86 8.93
N GLY A 60 5.20 8.84 10.10
CA GLY A 60 5.41 9.90 11.08
C GLY A 60 4.54 9.72 12.31
N TYR A 61 4.81 10.50 13.34
CA TYR A 61 3.95 10.52 14.52
C TYR A 61 2.66 11.25 14.18
N PRO A 62 1.48 10.64 14.45
CA PRO A 62 0.22 11.24 14.06
C PRO A 62 -0.11 12.47 14.89
N ALA A 63 -0.63 13.50 14.21
CA ALA A 63 -1.13 14.71 14.89
C ALA A 63 -2.58 14.54 15.34
N GLU A 64 -3.28 13.54 14.81
CA GLU A 64 -4.66 13.24 15.14
C GLU A 64 -4.91 11.75 15.12
N THR A 65 -5.97 11.30 15.75
CA THR A 65 -6.41 9.91 15.71
C THR A 65 -7.77 9.87 15.03
N PRO A 66 -7.83 9.70 13.71
CA PRO A 66 -9.11 9.67 13.00
C PRO A 66 -9.94 8.46 13.39
N GLU A 67 -11.25 8.62 13.32
CA GLU A 67 -12.16 7.52 13.57
C GLU A 67 -12.03 6.49 12.43
N ARG A 68 -12.12 5.23 12.79
CA ARG A 68 -12.12 4.16 11.82
C ARG A 68 -13.43 4.17 11.04
N PRO A 69 -13.41 4.31 9.70
CA PRO A 69 -14.64 4.20 8.93
C PRO A 69 -15.23 2.80 9.06
N SER A 70 -16.55 2.70 8.94
CA SER A 70 -17.26 1.44 9.04
C SER A 70 -16.84 0.50 7.90
N ARG A 71 -16.92 -0.79 8.18
CA ARG A 71 -16.67 -1.85 7.20
C ARG A 71 -17.94 -2.68 7.01
N ILE A 72 -18.04 -3.30 5.86
CA ILE A 72 -19.14 -4.24 5.59
C ILE A 72 -18.98 -5.42 6.54
N ASP A 73 -20.10 -5.89 7.09
CA ASP A 73 -20.11 -7.05 7.98
C ASP A 73 -19.46 -8.25 7.28
N ILE A 74 -18.59 -8.93 7.98
CA ILE A 74 -17.84 -10.06 7.45
C ILE A 74 -18.76 -11.15 6.92
N SER A 75 -19.93 -11.33 7.54
CA SER A 75 -20.92 -12.31 7.09
C SER A 75 -21.40 -12.07 5.66
N LYS A 76 -21.31 -10.84 5.18
CA LYS A 76 -21.70 -10.48 3.81
C LYS A 76 -20.57 -10.62 2.81
N LEU A 77 -19.35 -10.84 3.27
CA LEU A 77 -18.16 -10.93 2.43
C LEU A 77 -17.65 -12.36 2.28
N VAL A 78 -17.93 -13.22 3.27
CA VAL A 78 -17.43 -14.60 3.29
C VAL A 78 -18.48 -15.52 2.72
N HIS A 79 -18.08 -16.32 1.76
CA HIS A 79 -18.93 -17.34 1.11
C HIS A 79 -18.25 -18.68 1.28
N PHE A 80 -19.05 -19.73 1.63
CA PHE A 80 -18.53 -21.06 1.82
C PHE A 80 -18.80 -21.91 0.57
N GLU A 81 -17.75 -22.53 0.05
CA GLU A 81 -17.75 -23.41 -1.13
C GLU A 81 -18.09 -22.70 -2.45
N LYS A 82 -19.16 -21.92 -2.48
CA LYS A 82 -19.60 -21.17 -3.67
C LYS A 82 -19.84 -19.71 -3.32
N TRP A 83 -19.75 -18.87 -4.32
CA TRP A 83 -20.03 -17.44 -4.22
C TRP A 83 -21.48 -17.14 -3.86
#